data_a7699f71486b7cd7a8a73374133106e5
#
_entry.id   a7699f71486b7cd7a8a73374133106e5
#
_cell.length_a   1.000
_cell.length_b   1.000
_cell.length_c   1.000
_cell.angle_alpha   90.00
_cell.angle_beta   90.00
_cell.angle_gamma   90.00
#
_symmetry.space_group_name_H-M   'P 1'
#
loop_
_entity.id
_entity.type
_entity.pdbx_description
1 polymer ?
#
loop_
_entity_poly.entity_id
_entity_poly.type
_entity_poly.pdbx_seq_one_letter_code
_entity_poly.pdbx_strand_id
1 'polypeptide(L)'
;MPDCYIALGGNQGPVRETFSLALERLDQHPDISVIKTSHWIETAPVGDQTTDPFLNGAAHLSISLSPESLLLELQQLEADMGRVREIRWGARPLDLDLLLYDQLIIRSQNLVVPHPACWYRRFVLDPLSEIAADVIHPEKQTTIQELRQRLLIKPFQFVLAGLSPKEAALLIENLQHKYPEVQFSSWETQGSAASITPEPTLIVWLGAPSSTIKFEDLPLIPRLDLSDYQNNTERIVHVLQSALDFQ
;
A
#
# COMPACT_ATOMS: atom_id res chain seq x y z
N MET A 1 20.82 -16.50 1.26
CA MET A 1 20.03 -15.97 0.14
C MET A 1 19.18 -14.84 0.70
N PRO A 2 18.98 -13.76 -0.04
CA PRO A 2 18.13 -12.66 0.38
C PRO A 2 16.68 -13.11 0.66
N ASP A 3 16.06 -12.49 1.68
CA ASP A 3 14.65 -12.62 1.99
C ASP A 3 13.84 -11.61 1.18
N CYS A 4 12.82 -12.08 0.49
CA CYS A 4 11.96 -11.24 -0.34
C CYS A 4 10.50 -11.48 0.01
N TYR A 5 9.70 -10.43 -0.01
CA TYR A 5 8.26 -10.50 0.25
C TYR A 5 7.50 -9.94 -0.95
N ILE A 6 6.51 -10.71 -1.43
CA ILE A 6 5.63 -10.31 -2.53
C ILE A 6 4.18 -10.30 -2.07
N ALA A 7 3.37 -9.43 -2.69
CA ALA A 7 1.92 -9.52 -2.62
C ALA A 7 1.37 -10.25 -3.83
N LEU A 8 0.27 -10.97 -3.62
CA LEU A 8 -0.55 -11.57 -4.67
C LEU A 8 -1.93 -10.92 -4.60
N GLY A 9 -2.46 -10.50 -5.75
CA GLY A 9 -3.80 -9.92 -5.88
C GLY A 9 -4.50 -10.44 -7.13
N GLY A 10 -5.83 -10.56 -7.10
CA GLY A 10 -6.62 -10.94 -8.26
C GLY A 10 -8.11 -10.90 -7.99
N ASN A 11 -8.91 -10.71 -9.05
CA ASN A 11 -10.38 -10.70 -8.97
C ASN A 11 -11.05 -11.25 -10.23
N GLN A 12 -10.33 -11.93 -11.10
CA GLN A 12 -10.86 -12.47 -12.35
C GLN A 12 -10.57 -13.97 -12.47
N GLY A 13 -11.60 -14.76 -12.76
CA GLY A 13 -11.48 -16.20 -12.97
C GLY A 13 -11.23 -16.99 -11.67
N PRO A 14 -10.60 -18.16 -11.74
CA PRO A 14 -10.33 -19.03 -10.60
C PRO A 14 -9.07 -18.55 -9.83
N VAL A 15 -9.19 -17.41 -9.13
CA VAL A 15 -8.04 -16.70 -8.52
C VAL A 15 -7.27 -17.60 -7.54
N ARG A 16 -7.96 -18.45 -6.75
CA ARG A 16 -7.29 -19.33 -5.77
C ARG A 16 -6.37 -20.34 -6.46
N GLU A 17 -6.84 -20.92 -7.54
CA GLU A 17 -6.09 -21.87 -8.37
C GLU A 17 -4.93 -21.15 -9.08
N THR A 18 -5.18 -19.93 -9.57
CA THR A 18 -4.16 -19.08 -10.21
C THR A 18 -3.03 -18.75 -9.22
N PHE A 19 -3.35 -18.38 -7.97
CA PHE A 19 -2.33 -18.14 -6.94
C PHE A 19 -1.51 -19.39 -6.62
N SER A 20 -2.18 -20.54 -6.47
CA SER A 20 -1.48 -21.82 -6.22
C SER A 20 -0.52 -22.17 -7.35
N LEU A 21 -0.96 -22.03 -8.61
CA LEU A 21 -0.13 -22.31 -9.78
C LEU A 21 1.03 -21.30 -9.91
N ALA A 22 0.79 -20.04 -9.60
CA ALA A 22 1.85 -19.01 -9.62
C ALA A 22 2.95 -19.31 -8.59
N LEU A 23 2.57 -19.66 -7.37
CA LEU A 23 3.52 -20.02 -6.31
C LEU A 23 4.27 -21.30 -6.64
N GLU A 24 3.62 -22.32 -7.21
CA GLU A 24 4.27 -23.54 -7.68
C GLU A 24 5.31 -23.25 -8.79
N ARG A 25 4.99 -22.39 -9.76
CA ARG A 25 5.94 -21.99 -10.82
C ARG A 25 7.12 -21.19 -10.26
N LEU A 26 6.88 -20.32 -9.28
CA LEU A 26 7.97 -19.61 -8.59
C LEU A 26 8.90 -20.60 -7.87
N ASP A 27 8.34 -21.58 -7.16
CA ASP A 27 9.13 -22.58 -6.42
C ASP A 27 9.88 -23.56 -7.33
N GLN A 28 9.44 -23.76 -8.58
CA GLN A 28 10.15 -24.53 -9.60
C GLN A 28 11.32 -23.76 -10.25
N HIS A 29 11.41 -22.45 -10.05
CA HIS A 29 12.52 -21.65 -10.57
C HIS A 29 13.81 -21.94 -9.78
N PRO A 30 14.97 -22.21 -10.45
CA PRO A 30 16.19 -22.62 -9.75
C PRO A 30 16.74 -21.61 -8.73
N ASP A 31 16.41 -20.35 -8.90
CA ASP A 31 16.88 -19.23 -8.10
C ASP A 31 15.84 -18.69 -7.12
N ILE A 32 14.69 -19.34 -6.97
CA ILE A 32 13.58 -18.90 -6.07
C ILE A 32 13.11 -20.11 -5.26
N SER A 33 12.92 -19.93 -3.96
CA SER A 33 12.26 -20.88 -3.08
C SER A 33 11.12 -20.20 -2.34
N VAL A 34 9.92 -20.75 -2.40
CA VAL A 34 8.76 -20.26 -1.65
C VAL A 34 8.84 -20.80 -0.23
N ILE A 35 9.15 -19.94 0.74
CA ILE A 35 9.38 -20.33 2.14
C ILE A 35 8.08 -20.40 2.93
N LYS A 36 7.19 -19.41 2.73
CA LYS A 36 5.94 -19.31 3.48
C LYS A 36 4.91 -18.50 2.70
N THR A 37 3.63 -18.84 2.88
CA THR A 37 2.51 -18.07 2.34
C THR A 37 1.54 -17.70 3.47
N SER A 38 0.86 -16.58 3.34
CA SER A 38 -0.24 -16.19 4.23
C SER A 38 -1.52 -16.95 3.88
N HIS A 39 -2.55 -16.82 4.73
CA HIS A 39 -3.91 -17.05 4.28
C HIS A 39 -4.29 -16.01 3.22
N TRP A 40 -5.26 -16.37 2.38
CA TRP A 40 -5.80 -15.45 1.37
C TRP A 40 -7.09 -14.83 1.88
N ILE A 41 -7.17 -13.51 1.79
CA ILE A 41 -8.29 -12.71 2.29
C ILE A 41 -9.06 -12.07 1.13
N GLU A 42 -10.36 -11.98 1.26
CA GLU A 42 -11.20 -11.22 0.33
C GLU A 42 -11.35 -9.79 0.82
N THR A 43 -11.23 -8.82 -0.09
CA THR A 43 -11.36 -7.39 0.21
C THR A 43 -12.19 -6.69 -0.84
N ALA A 44 -12.87 -5.61 -0.45
CA ALA A 44 -13.55 -4.74 -1.38
C ALA A 44 -12.55 -4.10 -2.37
N PRO A 45 -12.96 -3.84 -3.62
CA PRO A 45 -12.11 -3.14 -4.57
C PRO A 45 -11.83 -1.70 -4.14
N VAL A 46 -10.64 -1.21 -4.47
CA VAL A 46 -10.25 0.19 -4.30
C VAL A 46 -10.58 0.95 -5.57
N GLY A 47 -11.34 2.05 -5.46
CA GLY A 47 -11.83 2.80 -6.61
C GLY A 47 -13.12 2.24 -7.20
N ASP A 48 -13.55 2.82 -8.33
CA ASP A 48 -14.87 2.55 -8.93
C ASP A 48 -14.79 1.70 -10.23
N GLN A 49 -13.61 1.12 -10.53
CA GLN A 49 -13.36 0.44 -11.82
C GLN A 49 -13.90 -1.01 -11.87
N THR A 50 -14.18 -1.61 -10.73
CA THR A 50 -14.77 -2.94 -10.62
C THR A 50 -15.59 -3.04 -9.36
N THR A 51 -16.60 -3.90 -9.37
CA THR A 51 -17.43 -4.25 -8.21
C THR A 51 -17.04 -5.60 -7.61
N ASP A 52 -16.24 -6.40 -8.33
CA ASP A 52 -15.86 -7.73 -7.90
C ASP A 52 -14.80 -7.65 -6.79
N PRO A 53 -14.97 -8.41 -5.69
CA PRO A 53 -14.01 -8.44 -4.61
C PRO A 53 -12.65 -8.99 -5.09
N PHE A 54 -11.57 -8.51 -4.49
CA PHE A 54 -10.24 -9.02 -4.70
C PHE A 54 -9.90 -10.12 -3.70
N LEU A 55 -9.22 -11.15 -4.16
CA LEU A 55 -8.46 -12.05 -3.29
C LEU A 55 -7.06 -11.48 -3.16
N ASN A 56 -6.54 -11.40 -1.93
CA ASN A 56 -5.19 -10.90 -1.64
C ASN A 56 -4.43 -11.88 -0.75
N GLY A 57 -3.11 -11.92 -0.91
CA GLY A 57 -2.22 -12.74 -0.13
C GLY A 57 -0.80 -12.19 -0.14
N ALA A 58 0.08 -12.82 0.64
CA ALA A 58 1.51 -12.52 0.65
C ALA A 58 2.32 -13.83 0.64
N ALA A 59 3.52 -13.76 0.06
CA ALA A 59 4.48 -14.84 0.10
C ALA A 59 5.88 -14.34 0.50
N HIS A 60 6.58 -15.15 1.28
CA HIS A 60 8.00 -15.02 1.60
C HIS A 60 8.80 -15.93 0.68
N LEU A 61 9.75 -15.34 -0.02
CA LEU A 61 10.64 -16.02 -0.95
C LEU A 61 12.09 -15.90 -0.46
N SER A 62 12.87 -16.96 -0.63
CA SER A 62 14.33 -16.92 -0.53
C SER A 62 14.90 -17.01 -1.94
N ILE A 63 15.73 -16.04 -2.35
CA ILE A 63 16.09 -15.87 -3.75
C ILE A 63 17.58 -15.61 -3.97
N SER A 64 18.09 -15.92 -5.15
CA SER A 64 19.44 -15.52 -5.61
C SER A 64 19.43 -14.53 -6.78
N LEU A 65 18.23 -14.20 -7.30
CA LEU A 65 18.05 -13.17 -8.33
C LEU A 65 18.29 -11.77 -7.80
N SER A 66 18.69 -10.82 -8.65
CA SER A 66 18.61 -9.40 -8.31
C SER A 66 17.17 -8.91 -8.21
N PRO A 67 16.88 -7.78 -7.52
CA PRO A 67 15.52 -7.22 -7.47
C PRO A 67 14.92 -6.94 -8.85
N GLU A 68 15.72 -6.48 -9.80
CA GLU A 68 15.30 -6.20 -11.18
C GLU A 68 14.97 -7.50 -11.94
N SER A 69 15.80 -8.56 -11.76
CA SER A 69 15.55 -9.86 -12.36
C SER A 69 14.28 -10.49 -11.79
N LEU A 70 14.09 -10.44 -10.48
CA LEU A 70 12.86 -10.91 -9.86
C LEU A 70 11.63 -10.16 -10.38
N LEU A 71 11.70 -8.84 -10.52
CA LEU A 71 10.59 -8.06 -11.09
C LEU A 71 10.20 -8.55 -12.48
N LEU A 72 11.20 -8.87 -13.34
CA LEU A 72 10.95 -9.41 -14.68
C LEU A 72 10.29 -10.78 -14.63
N GLU A 73 10.73 -11.67 -13.74
CA GLU A 73 10.10 -12.98 -13.55
C GLU A 73 8.65 -12.86 -13.08
N LEU A 74 8.37 -11.98 -12.11
CA LEU A 74 7.01 -11.73 -11.65
C LEU A 74 6.11 -11.20 -12.77
N GLN A 75 6.61 -10.25 -13.58
CA GLN A 75 5.87 -9.70 -14.72
C GLN A 75 5.63 -10.73 -15.82
N GLN A 76 6.59 -11.62 -16.09
CA GLN A 76 6.44 -12.70 -17.05
C GLN A 76 5.38 -13.70 -16.57
N LEU A 77 5.41 -14.03 -15.29
CA LEU A 77 4.43 -14.93 -14.70
C LEU A 77 3.00 -14.35 -14.75
N GLU A 78 2.83 -13.05 -14.48
CA GLU A 78 1.54 -12.38 -14.66
C GLU A 78 1.04 -12.48 -16.11
N ALA A 79 1.91 -12.24 -17.09
CA ALA A 79 1.57 -12.32 -18.50
C ALA A 79 1.17 -13.77 -18.91
N ASP A 80 1.90 -14.77 -18.44
CA ASP A 80 1.61 -16.19 -18.67
C ASP A 80 0.27 -16.64 -18.06
N MET A 81 -0.14 -15.98 -16.95
CA MET A 81 -1.45 -16.19 -16.30
C MET A 81 -2.58 -15.37 -16.93
N GLY A 82 -2.32 -14.73 -18.07
CA GLY A 82 -3.34 -14.03 -18.86
C GLY A 82 -3.59 -12.58 -18.48
N ARG A 83 -2.69 -11.94 -17.75
CA ARG A 83 -2.79 -10.50 -17.48
C ARG A 83 -2.60 -9.68 -18.74
N VAL A 84 -3.61 -8.90 -19.13
CA VAL A 84 -3.56 -7.91 -20.21
C VAL A 84 -3.54 -6.51 -19.58
N ARG A 85 -2.51 -5.71 -19.90
CA ARG A 85 -2.32 -4.36 -19.31
C ARG A 85 -3.02 -3.28 -20.12
N GLU A 86 -4.33 -3.39 -20.34
CA GLU A 86 -5.10 -2.40 -21.11
C GLU A 86 -5.72 -1.31 -20.24
N ILE A 87 -6.14 -1.63 -19.02
CA ILE A 87 -6.84 -0.71 -18.13
C ILE A 87 -6.14 -0.65 -16.77
N ARG A 88 -5.74 0.54 -16.35
CA ARG A 88 -5.21 0.78 -15.00
C ARG A 88 -6.32 0.52 -13.98
N TRP A 89 -6.08 -0.34 -12.96
CA TRP A 89 -7.06 -0.76 -11.95
C TRP A 89 -8.18 -1.68 -12.45
N GLY A 90 -8.08 -2.23 -13.65
CA GLY A 90 -9.04 -3.21 -14.19
C GLY A 90 -9.00 -4.57 -13.50
N ALA A 91 -10.00 -5.41 -13.82
CA ALA A 91 -10.04 -6.79 -13.39
C ALA A 91 -8.84 -7.58 -13.94
N ARG A 92 -8.25 -8.47 -13.12
CA ARG A 92 -7.06 -9.23 -13.47
C ARG A 92 -7.02 -10.59 -12.77
N PRO A 93 -6.51 -11.62 -13.48
CA PRO A 93 -6.38 -12.95 -12.89
C PRO A 93 -5.27 -13.02 -11.83
N LEU A 94 -4.19 -12.25 -12.02
CA LEU A 94 -3.03 -12.19 -11.13
C LEU A 94 -2.34 -10.83 -11.19
N ASP A 95 -1.96 -10.33 -10.02
CA ASP A 95 -1.11 -9.16 -9.79
C ASP A 95 -0.03 -9.54 -8.77
N LEU A 96 1.24 -9.35 -9.10
CA LEU A 96 2.37 -9.70 -8.26
C LEU A 96 3.21 -8.45 -7.98
N ASP A 97 3.18 -7.95 -6.76
CA ASP A 97 3.96 -6.79 -6.35
C ASP A 97 5.15 -7.21 -5.48
N LEU A 98 6.37 -6.77 -5.85
CA LEU A 98 7.55 -6.87 -5.00
C LEU A 98 7.45 -5.86 -3.86
N LEU A 99 7.24 -6.35 -2.62
CA LEU A 99 7.03 -5.50 -1.44
C LEU A 99 8.33 -5.10 -0.77
N LEU A 100 9.13 -6.08 -0.39
CA LEU A 100 10.41 -5.92 0.33
C LEU A 100 11.46 -6.87 -0.24
N TYR A 101 12.71 -6.45 -0.21
CA TYR A 101 13.87 -7.25 -0.58
C TYR A 101 15.00 -6.99 0.43
N ASP A 102 15.16 -7.89 1.41
CA ASP A 102 15.99 -7.65 2.61
C ASP A 102 15.75 -6.25 3.18
N GLN A 103 16.83 -5.50 3.41
CA GLN A 103 16.80 -4.11 3.86
C GLN A 103 17.10 -3.11 2.74
N LEU A 104 16.95 -3.53 1.46
CA LEU A 104 17.28 -2.67 0.33
C LEU A 104 16.25 -1.54 0.16
N ILE A 105 16.78 -0.37 -0.19
CA ILE A 105 16.00 0.78 -0.64
C ILE A 105 16.45 1.09 -2.06
N ILE A 106 15.54 0.89 -3.02
CA ILE A 106 15.77 1.11 -4.45
C ILE A 106 14.78 2.16 -4.93
N ARG A 107 15.28 3.18 -5.63
CA ARG A 107 14.49 4.23 -6.26
C ARG A 107 14.98 4.45 -7.67
N SER A 108 14.48 3.65 -8.60
CA SER A 108 14.76 3.78 -10.03
C SER A 108 13.48 4.06 -10.81
N GLN A 109 13.63 4.36 -12.08
CA GLN A 109 12.47 4.59 -12.97
C GLN A 109 11.56 3.36 -13.08
N ASN A 110 12.15 2.15 -13.01
CA ASN A 110 11.44 0.89 -13.28
C ASN A 110 11.12 0.09 -12.01
N LEU A 111 11.80 0.39 -10.88
CA LEU A 111 11.66 -0.37 -9.64
C LEU A 111 11.80 0.54 -8.42
N VAL A 112 10.82 0.45 -7.53
CA VAL A 112 10.87 1.08 -6.21
C VAL A 112 10.65 0.01 -5.15
N VAL A 113 11.65 -0.17 -4.27
CA VAL A 113 11.62 -1.11 -3.12
C VAL A 113 12.07 -0.34 -1.88
N PRO A 114 11.34 -0.42 -0.77
CA PRO A 114 10.04 -1.03 -0.55
C PRO A 114 8.95 -0.50 -1.48
N HIS A 115 7.95 -1.35 -1.76
CA HIS A 115 6.82 -0.90 -2.57
C HIS A 115 6.15 0.33 -1.92
N PRO A 116 5.93 1.43 -2.65
CA PRO A 116 5.57 2.74 -2.06
C PRO A 116 4.30 2.73 -1.20
N ALA A 117 3.39 1.80 -1.46
CA ALA A 117 2.10 1.74 -0.78
C ALA A 117 1.95 0.55 0.18
N CYS A 118 2.97 -0.29 0.38
CA CYS A 118 2.85 -1.48 1.23
C CYS A 118 2.65 -1.16 2.71
N TRP A 119 3.07 0.01 3.16
CA TRP A 119 3.07 0.40 4.58
C TRP A 119 1.72 0.98 5.09
N TYR A 120 0.76 1.27 4.19
CA TYR A 120 -0.55 1.81 4.57
C TYR A 120 -1.74 1.08 3.95
N ARG A 121 -1.52 0.04 3.13
CA ARG A 121 -2.60 -0.77 2.53
C ARG A 121 -2.91 -1.97 3.40
N ARG A 122 -4.13 -2.03 3.92
CA ARG A 122 -4.55 -3.15 4.77
C ARG A 122 -4.57 -4.48 4.05
N PHE A 123 -5.05 -4.52 2.80
CA PHE A 123 -5.07 -5.73 1.98
C PHE A 123 -3.67 -6.30 1.66
N VAL A 124 -2.60 -5.49 1.89
CA VAL A 124 -1.20 -5.93 1.86
C VAL A 124 -0.71 -6.29 3.27
N LEU A 125 -0.93 -5.39 4.26
CA LEU A 125 -0.38 -5.56 5.60
C LEU A 125 -1.04 -6.69 6.38
N ASP A 126 -2.35 -6.94 6.18
CA ASP A 126 -3.06 -8.01 6.87
C ASP A 126 -2.44 -9.38 6.52
N PRO A 127 -2.31 -9.81 5.25
CA PRO A 127 -1.64 -11.06 4.93
C PRO A 127 -0.12 -11.03 5.18
N LEU A 128 0.56 -9.91 4.92
CA LEU A 128 2.00 -9.81 5.15
C LEU A 128 2.38 -9.98 6.62
N SER A 129 1.59 -9.44 7.55
CA SER A 129 1.86 -9.58 8.98
C SER A 129 1.75 -11.02 9.50
N GLU A 130 1.07 -11.93 8.82
CA GLU A 130 1.02 -13.34 9.19
C GLU A 130 2.36 -14.06 8.98
N ILE A 131 3.16 -13.57 8.04
CA ILE A 131 4.41 -14.23 7.61
C ILE A 131 5.66 -13.41 7.89
N ALA A 132 5.52 -12.12 8.20
CA ALA A 132 6.60 -11.15 8.32
C ALA A 132 6.38 -10.14 9.46
N ALA A 133 5.67 -10.52 10.54
CA ALA A 133 5.28 -9.62 11.63
C ALA A 133 6.44 -8.77 12.17
N ASP A 134 7.59 -9.40 12.42
CA ASP A 134 8.77 -8.79 13.04
C ASP A 134 9.74 -8.16 12.03
N VAL A 135 9.45 -8.26 10.73
CA VAL A 135 10.29 -7.66 9.68
C VAL A 135 10.18 -6.14 9.75
N ILE A 136 11.33 -5.49 9.80
CA ILE A 136 11.42 -4.02 9.83
C ILE A 136 11.30 -3.49 8.41
N HIS A 137 10.35 -2.59 8.18
CA HIS A 137 10.23 -1.85 6.91
C HIS A 137 11.42 -0.88 6.76
N PRO A 138 12.27 -1.02 5.72
CA PRO A 138 13.54 -0.30 5.62
C PRO A 138 13.42 1.22 5.72
N GLU A 139 12.40 1.82 5.11
CA GLU A 139 12.21 3.28 5.14
C GLU A 139 11.45 3.77 6.37
N LYS A 140 10.50 2.98 6.89
CA LYS A 140 9.66 3.40 8.01
C LYS A 140 10.29 3.09 9.37
N GLN A 141 11.33 2.23 9.39
CA GLN A 141 12.08 1.86 10.60
C GLN A 141 11.17 1.33 11.74
N THR A 142 10.13 0.61 11.34
CA THR A 142 9.15 -0.01 12.23
C THR A 142 8.73 -1.37 11.66
N THR A 143 8.22 -2.26 12.48
CA THR A 143 7.82 -3.61 12.06
C THR A 143 6.56 -3.59 11.20
N ILE A 144 6.38 -4.63 10.37
CA ILE A 144 5.15 -4.83 9.58
C ILE A 144 3.94 -4.93 10.50
N GLN A 145 4.09 -5.59 11.66
CA GLN A 145 3.02 -5.69 12.65
C GLN A 145 2.60 -4.33 13.23
N GLU A 146 3.56 -3.46 13.55
CA GLU A 146 3.29 -2.11 14.05
C GLU A 146 2.62 -1.24 12.99
N LEU A 147 3.06 -1.32 11.72
CA LEU A 147 2.40 -0.63 10.60
C LEU A 147 0.93 -1.07 10.48
N ARG A 148 0.68 -2.38 10.55
CA ARG A 148 -0.69 -2.92 10.52
C ARG A 148 -1.52 -2.44 11.72
N GLN A 149 -1.00 -2.56 12.94
CA GLN A 149 -1.70 -2.18 14.17
C GLN A 149 -2.10 -0.70 14.16
N ARG A 150 -1.25 0.17 13.61
CA ARG A 150 -1.54 1.59 13.47
C ARG A 150 -2.83 1.85 12.68
N LEU A 151 -3.07 1.11 11.59
CA LEU A 151 -4.28 1.25 10.78
C LEU A 151 -5.55 0.73 11.47
N LEU A 152 -5.42 -0.07 12.54
CA LEU A 152 -6.54 -0.60 13.30
C LEU A 152 -7.00 0.35 14.42
N ILE A 153 -6.25 1.39 14.74
CA ILE A 153 -6.59 2.36 15.79
C ILE A 153 -7.88 3.11 15.39
N LYS A 154 -8.82 3.19 16.33
CA LYS A 154 -10.09 3.90 16.14
C LYS A 154 -10.22 5.03 17.20
N PRO A 155 -10.82 6.18 16.84
CA PRO A 155 -11.22 6.56 15.48
C PRO A 155 -10.00 6.76 14.57
N PHE A 156 -10.15 6.46 13.27
CA PHE A 156 -9.08 6.62 12.28
C PHE A 156 -8.79 8.12 12.08
N GLN A 157 -7.57 8.54 12.37
CA GLN A 157 -7.14 9.94 12.30
C GLN A 157 -6.48 10.22 10.95
N PHE A 158 -7.18 10.96 10.07
CA PHE A 158 -6.68 11.31 8.74
C PHE A 158 -6.38 12.81 8.66
N VAL A 159 -5.13 13.14 8.44
CA VAL A 159 -4.66 14.53 8.46
C VAL A 159 -4.28 14.97 7.06
N LEU A 160 -4.82 16.10 6.60
CA LEU A 160 -4.42 16.76 5.38
C LEU A 160 -3.33 17.79 5.69
N ALA A 161 -2.25 17.78 4.92
CA ALA A 161 -1.14 18.71 5.06
C ALA A 161 -0.76 19.33 3.71
N GLY A 162 -0.16 20.51 3.74
CA GLY A 162 0.27 21.20 2.52
C GLY A 162 -0.85 21.88 1.76
N LEU A 163 -1.92 22.30 2.44
CA LEU A 163 -3.05 23.09 1.90
C LEU A 163 -3.23 24.37 2.70
N SER A 164 -3.83 25.40 2.08
CA SER A 164 -4.33 26.54 2.85
C SER A 164 -5.50 26.09 3.75
N PRO A 165 -5.79 26.82 4.87
CA PRO A 165 -6.90 26.50 5.76
C PRO A 165 -8.26 26.41 5.05
N LYS A 166 -8.49 27.24 4.03
CA LYS A 166 -9.72 27.25 3.24
C LYS A 166 -9.86 26.02 2.34
N GLU A 167 -8.78 25.62 1.66
CA GLU A 167 -8.75 24.42 0.81
C GLU A 167 -8.93 23.16 1.67
N ALA A 168 -8.24 23.09 2.81
CA ALA A 168 -8.36 21.98 3.72
C ALA A 168 -9.79 21.85 4.28
N ALA A 169 -10.42 22.95 4.70
CA ALA A 169 -11.79 22.93 5.23
C ALA A 169 -12.79 22.39 4.22
N LEU A 170 -12.72 22.86 2.97
CA LEU A 170 -13.62 22.40 1.88
C LEU A 170 -13.45 20.91 1.59
N LEU A 171 -12.20 20.43 1.53
CA LEU A 171 -11.90 19.04 1.27
C LEU A 171 -12.33 18.14 2.43
N ILE A 172 -12.11 18.58 3.68
CA ILE A 172 -12.55 17.86 4.89
C ILE A 172 -14.07 17.72 4.91
N GLU A 173 -14.83 18.78 4.62
CA GLU A 173 -16.30 18.73 4.57
C GLU A 173 -16.80 17.66 3.60
N ASN A 174 -16.24 17.61 2.39
CA ASN A 174 -16.58 16.61 1.38
C ASN A 174 -16.22 15.18 1.81
N LEU A 175 -15.05 14.98 2.39
CA LEU A 175 -14.58 13.66 2.86
C LEU A 175 -15.35 13.20 4.09
N GLN A 176 -15.66 14.08 5.03
CA GLN A 176 -16.41 13.75 6.23
C GLN A 176 -17.83 13.28 5.92
N HIS A 177 -18.46 13.87 4.90
CA HIS A 177 -19.78 13.40 4.44
C HIS A 177 -19.74 11.97 3.87
N LYS A 178 -18.66 11.63 3.15
CA LYS A 178 -18.48 10.31 2.54
C LYS A 178 -17.98 9.24 3.52
N TYR A 179 -17.20 9.65 4.53
CA TYR A 179 -16.55 8.76 5.52
C TYR A 179 -16.80 9.27 6.95
N PRO A 180 -18.03 9.14 7.48
CA PRO A 180 -18.40 9.70 8.78
C PRO A 180 -17.64 9.07 9.97
N GLU A 181 -17.09 7.85 9.81
CA GLU A 181 -16.32 7.12 10.81
C GLU A 181 -14.85 7.57 10.92
N VAL A 182 -14.37 8.39 9.97
CA VAL A 182 -13.01 8.91 9.95
C VAL A 182 -12.97 10.31 10.57
N GLN A 183 -11.99 10.57 11.39
CA GLN A 183 -11.74 11.93 11.91
C GLN A 183 -10.74 12.63 10.99
N PHE A 184 -11.23 13.66 10.30
CA PHE A 184 -10.41 14.49 9.41
C PHE A 184 -9.96 15.75 10.13
N SER A 185 -8.71 16.14 9.88
CA SER A 185 -8.15 17.41 10.35
C SER A 185 -7.09 17.94 9.38
N SER A 186 -6.66 19.20 9.58
CA SER A 186 -5.57 19.76 8.80
C SER A 186 -4.36 20.04 9.70
N TRP A 187 -3.17 19.80 9.15
CA TRP A 187 -1.91 19.99 9.89
C TRP A 187 -1.67 21.46 10.24
N GLU A 188 -1.97 22.39 9.35
CA GLU A 188 -1.72 23.82 9.53
C GLU A 188 -2.57 24.46 10.64
N THR A 189 -3.73 23.89 10.96
CA THR A 189 -4.63 24.40 12.01
C THR A 189 -4.28 23.92 13.41
N GLN A 190 -3.41 22.91 13.53
CA GLN A 190 -3.14 22.26 14.82
C GLN A 190 -1.82 22.67 15.49
N GLY A 191 -0.98 23.50 14.85
CA GLY A 191 0.29 23.92 15.42
C GLY A 191 1.40 22.87 15.32
N SER A 192 2.36 22.84 16.22
CA SER A 192 3.52 21.95 16.12
C SER A 192 3.14 20.45 16.29
N ALA A 193 3.97 19.56 15.73
CA ALA A 193 3.83 18.09 15.77
C ALA A 193 3.58 17.50 17.20
N ALA A 194 3.92 18.24 18.25
CA ALA A 194 3.76 17.82 19.64
C ALA A 194 2.32 17.89 20.17
N SER A 195 1.36 18.44 19.41
CA SER A 195 0.01 18.75 19.90
C SER A 195 -1.15 18.03 19.24
N ILE A 196 -0.89 17.14 18.26
CA ILE A 196 -1.95 16.33 17.66
C ILE A 196 -2.23 15.13 18.55
N THR A 197 -3.28 15.22 19.34
CA THR A 197 -3.81 14.10 20.12
C THR A 197 -5.27 13.83 19.71
N PRO A 198 -5.61 12.60 19.33
CA PRO A 198 -4.75 11.42 19.20
C PRO A 198 -3.77 11.50 18.02
N GLU A 199 -2.70 10.66 18.06
CA GLU A 199 -1.71 10.60 16.99
C GLU A 199 -2.35 10.31 15.62
N PRO A 200 -1.90 11.01 14.54
CA PRO A 200 -2.39 10.74 13.19
C PRO A 200 -2.17 9.29 12.76
N THR A 201 -3.19 8.66 12.21
CA THR A 201 -3.05 7.35 11.55
C THR A 201 -2.43 7.50 10.17
N LEU A 202 -2.86 8.50 9.40
CA LEU A 202 -2.26 8.90 8.12
C LEU A 202 -2.19 10.43 8.02
N ILE A 203 -1.07 10.92 7.49
CA ILE A 203 -0.89 12.33 7.08
C ILE A 203 -0.64 12.33 5.58
N VAL A 204 -1.50 13.01 4.82
CA VAL A 204 -1.39 13.14 3.38
C VAL A 204 -0.93 14.54 3.02
N TRP A 205 0.23 14.63 2.40
CA TRP A 205 0.81 15.86 1.89
C TRP A 205 0.32 16.14 0.46
N LEU A 206 -0.21 17.34 0.23
CA LEU A 206 -0.79 17.75 -1.07
C LEU A 206 0.00 18.85 -1.78
N GLY A 207 1.01 19.42 -1.11
CA GLY A 207 2.02 20.28 -1.73
C GLY A 207 1.48 21.54 -2.39
N ALA A 208 0.39 22.15 -1.90
CA ALA A 208 -0.12 23.39 -2.49
C ALA A 208 0.92 24.52 -2.38
N PRO A 209 1.04 25.39 -3.40
CA PRO A 209 1.96 26.54 -3.38
C PRO A 209 1.73 27.51 -2.21
N SER A 210 0.54 27.48 -1.61
CA SER A 210 0.14 28.29 -0.47
C SER A 210 0.57 27.71 0.89
N SER A 211 1.13 26.49 0.91
CA SER A 211 1.57 25.84 2.16
C SER A 211 2.75 26.56 2.80
N THR A 212 2.67 26.70 4.14
CA THR A 212 3.75 27.28 4.94
C THR A 212 4.69 26.24 5.52
N ILE A 213 4.35 24.96 5.42
CA ILE A 213 5.16 23.82 5.87
C ILE A 213 5.72 23.05 4.67
N LYS A 214 6.72 22.21 4.93
CA LYS A 214 7.32 21.30 3.93
C LYS A 214 7.01 19.85 4.29
N PHE A 215 7.07 18.97 3.30
CA PHE A 215 6.88 17.54 3.50
C PHE A 215 7.84 16.95 4.55
N GLU A 216 9.08 17.42 4.57
CA GLU A 216 10.12 16.97 5.49
C GLU A 216 9.83 17.32 6.95
N ASP A 217 9.03 18.36 7.20
CA ASP A 217 8.64 18.82 8.55
C ASP A 217 7.60 17.88 9.21
N LEU A 218 6.97 16.99 8.42
CA LEU A 218 6.02 16.02 8.91
C LEU A 218 6.72 14.79 9.52
N PRO A 219 6.13 14.12 10.52
CA PRO A 219 6.66 12.86 11.05
C PRO A 219 6.87 11.81 9.96
N LEU A 220 7.97 11.06 10.02
CA LEU A 220 8.31 10.03 9.02
C LEU A 220 7.18 9.00 8.84
N ILE A 221 6.59 8.62 9.95
CA ILE A 221 5.34 7.86 9.99
C ILE A 221 4.34 8.80 10.65
N PRO A 222 3.19 8.99 10.07
CA PRO A 222 2.52 8.32 8.94
C PRO A 222 2.42 9.17 7.66
N ARG A 223 3.45 9.91 7.29
CA ARG A 223 3.38 10.82 6.13
C ARG A 223 3.40 10.09 4.78
N LEU A 224 2.55 10.57 3.86
CA LEU A 224 2.43 10.13 2.47
C LEU A 224 2.41 11.35 1.55
N ASP A 225 3.27 11.37 0.53
CA ASP A 225 3.31 12.43 -0.47
C ASP A 225 2.36 12.14 -1.63
N LEU A 226 1.44 13.05 -1.89
CA LEU A 226 0.53 13.06 -3.04
C LEU A 226 0.64 14.35 -3.86
N SER A 227 1.68 15.16 -3.68
CA SER A 227 1.83 16.45 -4.36
C SER A 227 1.90 16.34 -5.90
N ASP A 228 2.42 15.24 -6.42
CA ASP A 228 2.58 15.01 -7.86
C ASP A 228 1.30 14.52 -8.57
N TYR A 229 0.18 14.36 -7.87
CA TYR A 229 -1.06 13.84 -8.43
C TYR A 229 -2.02 14.94 -8.85
N GLN A 230 -2.36 15.01 -10.15
CA GLN A 230 -3.26 16.02 -10.71
C GLN A 230 -4.69 15.95 -10.15
N ASN A 231 -5.20 14.75 -9.80
CA ASN A 231 -6.50 14.55 -9.16
C ASN A 231 -6.31 14.08 -7.70
N ASN A 232 -6.01 15.04 -6.83
CA ASN A 232 -5.73 14.76 -5.42
C ASN A 232 -6.92 14.14 -4.67
N THR A 233 -8.16 14.54 -4.98
CA THR A 233 -9.36 14.03 -4.27
C THR A 233 -9.59 12.54 -4.52
N GLU A 234 -9.52 12.11 -5.78
CA GLU A 234 -9.66 10.68 -6.14
C GLU A 234 -8.55 9.85 -5.49
N ARG A 235 -7.32 10.36 -5.52
CA ARG A 235 -6.18 9.66 -4.91
C ARG A 235 -6.29 9.56 -3.40
N ILE A 236 -6.79 10.60 -2.73
CA ILE A 236 -7.06 10.57 -1.28
C ILE A 236 -8.10 9.49 -0.96
N VAL A 237 -9.17 9.40 -1.77
CA VAL A 237 -10.20 8.36 -1.60
C VAL A 237 -9.59 6.97 -1.74
N HIS A 238 -8.75 6.72 -2.75
CA HIS A 238 -8.07 5.44 -2.92
C HIS A 238 -7.14 5.09 -1.75
N VAL A 239 -6.41 6.09 -1.21
CA VAL A 239 -5.57 5.88 -0.01
C VAL A 239 -6.44 5.52 1.19
N LEU A 240 -7.53 6.24 1.44
CA LEU A 240 -8.47 5.95 2.52
C LEU A 240 -9.06 4.54 2.39
N GLN A 241 -9.60 4.19 1.23
CA GLN A 241 -10.17 2.87 0.98
C GLN A 241 -9.14 1.76 1.22
N SER A 242 -7.90 1.95 0.74
CA SER A 242 -6.81 0.99 0.94
C SER A 242 -6.41 0.82 2.42
N ALA A 243 -6.54 1.88 3.23
CA ALA A 243 -6.13 1.88 4.63
C ALA A 243 -7.25 1.42 5.59
N LEU A 244 -8.51 1.63 5.22
CA LEU A 244 -9.67 1.34 6.09
C LEU A 244 -10.20 -0.09 5.93
N ASP A 245 -9.98 -0.73 4.79
CA ASP A 245 -10.53 -2.04 4.46
C ASP A 245 -12.06 -2.07 4.67
N PHE A 246 -12.78 -1.52 3.73
CA PHE A 246 -14.24 -1.67 3.70
C PHE A 246 -14.57 -3.10 3.27
N GLN A 247 -15.13 -3.88 4.20
CA GLN A 247 -15.79 -5.16 3.92
C GLN A 247 -17.18 -4.93 3.33
#